data_97aa5cb9d97484f13781ebd526d48b29
#
_entry.id   97aa5cb9d97484f13781ebd526d48b29
#
_cell.length_a   1.000
_cell.length_b   1.000
_cell.length_c   1.000
_cell.angle_alpha   90.00
_cell.angle_beta   90.00
_cell.angle_gamma   90.00
#
_symmetry.space_group_name_H-M   'P 1'
#
loop_
_entity.id
_entity.type
_entity.pdbx_description
1 polymer ?
#
loop_
_entity_poly.entity_id
_entity_poly.type
_entity_poly.pdbx_seq_one_letter_code
_entity_poly.pdbx_strand_id
1 'polypeptide(L)'
;MMRLLSIWIDCTSAAIFVIPALAILQCTIYRKWEFKPFCVKLIFAFYALALFSVVGVPAVGTFQMDFGLNLIPFADIVNSPFAYMKNTILNIILFIPMGFFVPAVWKNFRSFKTMFFMGLAVSLGIELLQIFTFRLTDIDDLITNTAGTVLG
;
A
#
# COMPACT_ATOMS: atom_id res chain seq x y z
N MET A 1 10.52 16.12 -7.69
CA MET A 1 11.91 15.63 -7.48
C MET A 1 12.20 15.31 -6.01
N MET A 2 11.95 16.22 -5.07
CA MET A 2 12.21 16.00 -3.62
C MET A 2 11.45 14.81 -3.01
N ARG A 3 10.17 14.58 -3.39
CA ARG A 3 9.37 13.46 -2.89
C ARG A 3 9.90 12.09 -3.35
N LEU A 4 10.40 11.97 -4.57
CA LEU A 4 11.03 10.72 -5.04
C LEU A 4 12.34 10.44 -4.31
N LEU A 5 13.10 11.48 -4.02
CA LEU A 5 14.34 11.37 -3.25
C LEU A 5 14.08 10.90 -1.82
N SER A 6 13.04 11.42 -1.15
CA SER A 6 12.67 10.97 0.19
C SER A 6 12.24 9.50 0.20
N ILE A 7 11.44 9.06 -0.75
CA ILE A 7 11.05 7.64 -0.90
C ILE A 7 12.29 6.75 -1.07
N TRP A 8 13.26 7.16 -1.89
CA TRP A 8 14.51 6.45 -2.07
C TRP A 8 15.32 6.33 -0.77
N ILE A 9 15.42 7.44 -0.01
CA ILE A 9 16.13 7.46 1.28
C ILE A 9 15.42 6.55 2.29
N ASP A 10 14.09 6.60 2.36
CA ASP A 10 13.29 5.76 3.27
C ASP A 10 13.43 4.27 2.93
N CYS A 11 13.34 3.93 1.63
CA CYS A 11 13.52 2.54 1.18
C CYS A 11 14.95 2.03 1.40
N THR A 12 15.97 2.85 1.18
CA THR A 12 17.37 2.43 1.38
C THR A 12 17.72 2.28 2.85
N SER A 13 17.26 3.17 3.72
CA SER A 13 17.46 3.06 5.16
C SER A 13 16.72 1.85 5.75
N ALA A 14 15.49 1.60 5.30
CA ALA A 14 14.72 0.44 5.71
C ALA A 14 15.32 -0.88 5.22
N ALA A 15 16.01 -0.91 4.08
CA ALA A 15 16.66 -2.11 3.54
C ALA A 15 17.67 -2.72 4.52
N ILE A 16 18.37 -1.90 5.30
CA ILE A 16 19.35 -2.33 6.30
C ILE A 16 18.69 -3.24 7.35
N PHE A 17 17.42 -3.03 7.65
CA PHE A 17 16.66 -3.82 8.63
C PHE A 17 15.83 -4.92 7.96
N VAL A 18 15.22 -4.64 6.82
CA VAL A 18 14.29 -5.55 6.13
C VAL A 18 15.03 -6.76 5.55
N ILE A 19 16.20 -6.57 4.95
CA ILE A 19 16.97 -7.68 4.35
C ILE A 19 17.39 -8.71 5.40
N PRO A 20 18.05 -8.33 6.52
CA PRO A 20 18.40 -9.29 7.56
C PRO A 20 17.18 -9.92 8.22
N ALA A 21 16.11 -9.16 8.49
CA ALA A 21 14.89 -9.67 9.10
C ALA A 21 14.24 -10.75 8.23
N LEU A 22 14.11 -10.52 6.92
CA LEU A 22 13.58 -11.50 5.98
C LEU A 22 14.50 -12.72 5.84
N ALA A 23 15.82 -12.55 5.86
CA ALA A 23 16.78 -13.65 5.83
C ALA A 23 16.65 -14.52 7.08
N ILE A 24 16.60 -13.92 8.27
CA ILE A 24 16.41 -14.63 9.55
C ILE A 24 15.05 -15.35 9.55
N LEU A 25 13.99 -14.68 9.14
CA LEU A 25 12.65 -15.26 9.07
C LEU A 25 12.61 -16.46 8.12
N GLN A 26 13.26 -16.36 6.97
CA GLN A 26 13.34 -17.45 6.01
C GLN A 26 14.12 -18.65 6.57
N CYS A 27 15.26 -18.42 7.21
CA CYS A 27 16.06 -19.48 7.81
C CYS A 27 15.36 -20.15 9.00
N THR A 28 14.64 -19.37 9.82
CA THR A 28 13.98 -19.86 11.05
C THR A 28 12.68 -20.61 10.76
N ILE A 29 11.82 -20.06 9.90
CA ILE A 29 10.49 -20.63 9.62
C ILE A 29 10.56 -21.74 8.58
N TYR A 30 11.30 -21.52 7.49
CA TYR A 30 11.30 -22.45 6.38
C TYR A 30 12.44 -23.49 6.44
N ARG A 31 13.42 -23.32 7.33
CA ARG A 31 14.58 -24.20 7.52
C ARG A 31 15.37 -24.56 6.24
N LYS A 32 15.02 -23.93 5.11
CA LYS A 32 15.67 -24.11 3.80
C LYS A 32 15.82 -22.75 3.16
N TRP A 33 17.02 -22.49 2.65
CA TRP A 33 17.27 -21.29 1.89
C TRP A 33 16.83 -21.52 0.44
N GLU A 34 15.77 -20.83 0.04
CA GLU A 34 15.29 -20.83 -1.35
C GLU A 34 15.37 -19.42 -1.91
N PHE A 35 16.25 -19.21 -2.88
CA PHE A 35 16.55 -17.88 -3.42
C PHE A 35 15.35 -17.23 -4.10
N LYS A 36 14.58 -17.98 -4.93
CA LYS A 36 13.43 -17.44 -5.67
C LYS A 36 12.33 -16.86 -4.74
N PRO A 37 11.77 -17.62 -3.76
CA PRO A 37 10.78 -17.05 -2.86
C PRO A 37 11.34 -15.95 -1.97
N PHE A 38 12.63 -15.95 -1.66
CA PHE A 38 13.27 -14.85 -0.94
C PHE A 38 13.24 -13.55 -1.75
N CYS A 39 13.62 -13.59 -3.04
CA CYS A 39 13.58 -12.42 -3.91
C CYS A 39 12.16 -11.86 -4.05
N VAL A 40 11.14 -12.71 -4.22
CA VAL A 40 9.74 -12.26 -4.31
C VAL A 40 9.30 -11.53 -3.03
N LYS A 41 9.61 -12.08 -1.85
CA LYS A 41 9.30 -11.45 -0.56
C LYS A 41 10.06 -10.14 -0.38
N LEU A 42 11.30 -10.07 -0.83
CA LEU A 42 12.13 -8.87 -0.77
C LEU A 42 11.54 -7.76 -1.64
N ILE A 43 11.18 -8.07 -2.89
CA ILE A 43 10.55 -7.10 -3.80
C ILE A 43 9.21 -6.63 -3.21
N PHE A 44 8.41 -7.56 -2.68
CA PHE A 44 7.15 -7.20 -2.02
C PHE A 44 7.36 -6.29 -0.80
N ALA A 45 8.37 -6.55 0.02
CA ALA A 45 8.68 -5.71 1.18
C ALA A 45 9.08 -4.28 0.76
N PHE A 46 9.90 -4.14 -0.28
CA PHE A 46 10.24 -2.81 -0.83
C PHE A 46 9.03 -2.10 -1.43
N TYR A 47 8.18 -2.83 -2.15
CA TYR A 47 6.92 -2.29 -2.65
C TYR A 47 6.03 -1.80 -1.49
N ALA A 48 5.87 -2.59 -0.43
CA ALA A 48 5.07 -2.21 0.73
C ALA A 48 5.63 -0.95 1.40
N LEU A 49 6.94 -0.84 1.57
CA LEU A 49 7.59 0.37 2.09
C LEU A 49 7.34 1.59 1.19
N ALA A 50 7.47 1.43 -0.12
CA ALA A 50 7.19 2.50 -1.08
C ALA A 50 5.71 2.90 -1.05
N LEU A 51 4.78 1.93 -0.97
CA LEU A 51 3.35 2.17 -0.81
C LEU A 51 3.07 3.03 0.43
N PHE A 52 3.59 2.63 1.59
CA PHE A 52 3.40 3.39 2.84
C PHE A 52 4.01 4.79 2.77
N SER A 53 5.16 4.95 2.13
CA SER A 53 5.79 6.27 1.94
C SER A 53 4.96 7.18 1.01
N VAL A 54 4.39 6.62 -0.07
CA VAL A 54 3.53 7.37 -1.02
C VAL A 54 2.20 7.76 -0.38
N VAL A 55 1.59 6.82 0.33
CA VAL A 55 0.31 7.02 1.04
C VAL A 55 0.45 8.04 2.18
N GLY A 56 1.67 8.24 2.71
CA GLY A 56 1.93 9.24 3.74
C GLY A 56 1.51 8.76 5.12
N VAL A 57 2.03 7.61 5.56
CA VAL A 57 1.92 7.19 6.96
C VAL A 57 2.55 8.26 7.86
N PRO A 58 1.91 8.61 9.01
CA PRO A 58 2.34 9.71 9.84
C PRO A 58 3.80 9.57 10.27
N ALA A 59 4.60 10.61 10.01
CA ALA A 59 5.88 10.75 10.66
C ALA A 59 5.64 10.93 12.16
N VAL A 60 6.39 10.20 12.98
CA VAL A 60 6.31 10.27 14.44
C VAL A 60 6.47 11.75 14.87
N GLY A 61 5.39 12.32 15.45
CA GLY A 61 5.39 13.71 15.95
C GLY A 61 4.42 14.68 15.29
N THR A 62 3.71 14.29 14.24
CA THR A 62 2.72 15.14 13.54
C THR A 62 1.27 14.66 13.75
N PHE A 63 0.93 14.22 14.96
CA PHE A 63 -0.43 13.85 15.30
C PHE A 63 -1.30 15.10 15.49
N GLN A 64 -2.14 15.39 14.50
CA GLN A 64 -3.25 16.31 14.63
C GLN A 64 -4.47 15.63 13.99
N MET A 65 -5.61 15.68 14.66
CA MET A 65 -6.84 15.07 14.16
C MET A 65 -7.61 16.11 13.35
N ASP A 66 -7.78 15.86 12.06
CA ASP A 66 -8.75 16.57 11.24
C ASP A 66 -9.73 15.54 10.67
N PHE A 67 -11.01 15.68 11.02
CA PHE A 67 -12.07 14.75 10.63
C PHE A 67 -12.71 15.16 9.29
N GLY A 68 -11.91 15.40 8.27
CA GLY A 68 -12.44 15.58 6.92
C GLY A 68 -12.83 14.22 6.34
N LEU A 69 -14.12 13.90 6.30
CA LEU A 69 -14.65 12.66 5.71
C LEU A 69 -15.43 13.00 4.43
N ASN A 70 -14.96 12.51 3.29
CA ASN A 70 -15.72 12.50 2.05
C ASN A 70 -16.33 11.11 1.85
N LEU A 71 -17.60 10.96 2.20
CA LEU A 71 -18.32 9.68 2.08
C LEU A 71 -19.25 9.63 0.86
N ILE A 72 -19.23 10.67 0.02
CA ILE A 72 -20.07 10.72 -1.19
C ILE A 72 -19.21 10.21 -2.37
N PRO A 73 -19.44 8.98 -2.88
CA PRO A 73 -18.69 8.46 -4.00
C PRO A 73 -18.84 9.38 -5.22
N PHE A 74 -17.72 9.59 -5.92
CA PHE A 74 -17.66 10.35 -7.17
C PHE A 74 -18.00 11.84 -7.05
N ALA A 75 -17.98 12.42 -5.82
CA ALA A 75 -18.32 13.82 -5.59
C ALA A 75 -17.41 14.79 -6.39
N ASP A 76 -16.14 14.48 -6.48
CA ASP A 76 -15.15 15.34 -7.12
C ASP A 76 -15.11 15.27 -8.66
N ILE A 77 -15.85 14.34 -9.27
CA ILE A 77 -15.95 14.27 -10.73
C ILE A 77 -16.49 15.56 -11.32
N VAL A 78 -17.49 16.16 -10.67
CA VAL A 78 -18.15 17.37 -11.18
C VAL A 78 -17.26 18.60 -11.04
N ASN A 79 -16.55 18.70 -9.93
CA ASN A 79 -15.75 19.88 -9.57
C ASN A 79 -14.37 19.89 -10.26
N SER A 80 -13.77 18.72 -10.43
CA SER A 80 -12.40 18.60 -10.94
C SER A 80 -12.19 17.27 -11.68
N PRO A 81 -12.82 17.04 -12.84
CA PRO A 81 -12.85 15.74 -13.52
C PRO A 81 -11.46 15.21 -13.88
N PHE A 82 -10.56 16.08 -14.31
CA PHE A 82 -9.20 15.67 -14.69
C PHE A 82 -8.35 15.26 -13.48
N ALA A 83 -8.43 16.01 -12.38
CA ALA A 83 -7.73 15.66 -11.12
C ALA A 83 -8.29 14.36 -10.54
N TYR A 84 -9.59 14.19 -10.55
CA TYR A 84 -10.28 13.00 -10.12
C TYR A 84 -9.82 11.75 -10.91
N MET A 85 -9.89 11.81 -12.24
CA MET A 85 -9.44 10.69 -13.10
C MET A 85 -7.96 10.33 -12.85
N LYS A 86 -7.11 11.34 -12.73
CA LYS A 86 -5.69 11.13 -12.42
C LYS A 86 -5.49 10.40 -11.09
N ASN A 87 -6.15 10.83 -10.03
CA ASN A 87 -6.04 10.21 -8.71
C ASN A 87 -6.57 8.78 -8.73
N THR A 88 -7.75 8.55 -9.33
CA THR A 88 -8.34 7.23 -9.53
C THR A 88 -7.38 6.25 -10.21
N ILE A 89 -6.79 6.66 -11.34
CA ILE A 89 -5.85 5.83 -12.11
C ILE A 89 -4.59 5.56 -11.29
N LEU A 90 -4.05 6.57 -10.61
CA LEU A 90 -2.85 6.40 -9.78
C LEU A 90 -3.08 5.45 -8.62
N ASN A 91 -4.22 5.52 -7.93
CA ASN A 91 -4.56 4.61 -6.85
C ASN A 91 -4.70 3.16 -7.34
N ILE A 92 -5.41 2.95 -8.46
CA ILE A 92 -5.51 1.63 -9.07
C ILE A 92 -4.12 1.08 -9.41
N ILE A 93 -3.29 1.83 -10.12
CA ILE A 93 -1.94 1.41 -10.53
C ILE A 93 -1.06 1.13 -9.30
N LEU A 94 -1.18 1.92 -8.25
CA LEU A 94 -0.41 1.77 -7.02
C LEU A 94 -0.72 0.44 -6.32
N PHE A 95 -1.97 -0.06 -6.42
CA PHE A 95 -2.41 -1.27 -5.73
C PHE A 95 -2.37 -2.55 -6.57
N ILE A 96 -2.21 -2.46 -7.90
CA ILE A 96 -2.01 -3.63 -8.77
C ILE A 96 -0.85 -4.54 -8.29
N PRO A 97 0.34 -4.03 -7.93
CA PRO A 97 1.41 -4.90 -7.46
C PRO A 97 1.06 -5.68 -6.20
N MET A 98 0.19 -5.14 -5.31
CA MET A 98 -0.28 -5.87 -4.14
C MET A 98 -1.09 -7.10 -4.54
N GLY A 99 -1.99 -6.93 -5.54
CA GLY A 99 -2.77 -8.03 -6.11
C GLY A 99 -1.92 -9.15 -6.69
N PHE A 100 -0.79 -8.81 -7.30
CA PHE A 100 0.16 -9.76 -7.85
C PHE A 100 1.04 -10.43 -6.78
N PHE A 101 1.66 -9.65 -5.89
CA PHE A 101 2.65 -10.19 -4.95
C PHE A 101 2.04 -10.98 -3.79
N VAL A 102 0.88 -10.56 -3.26
CA VAL A 102 0.28 -11.24 -2.11
C VAL A 102 -0.05 -12.71 -2.41
N PRO A 103 -0.75 -13.08 -3.50
CA PRO A 103 -1.01 -14.47 -3.82
C PRO A 103 0.24 -15.23 -4.30
N ALA A 104 1.30 -14.52 -4.76
CA ALA A 104 2.58 -15.12 -5.06
C ALA A 104 3.33 -15.57 -3.79
N VAL A 105 3.24 -14.77 -2.71
CA VAL A 105 3.87 -15.06 -1.42
C VAL A 105 3.01 -16.01 -0.58
N TRP A 106 1.70 -15.78 -0.53
CA TRP A 106 0.75 -16.54 0.33
C TRP A 106 -0.33 -17.20 -0.50
N LYS A 107 -0.27 -18.51 -0.60
CA LYS A 107 -1.22 -19.31 -1.40
C LYS A 107 -2.69 -19.17 -0.98
N ASN A 108 -2.95 -18.84 0.27
CA ASN A 108 -4.31 -18.67 0.80
C ASN A 108 -5.04 -17.45 0.21
N PHE A 109 -4.30 -16.51 -0.39
CA PHE A 109 -4.87 -15.31 -1.01
C PHE A 109 -5.10 -15.44 -2.53
N ARG A 110 -5.15 -16.64 -3.08
CA ARG A 110 -5.34 -16.89 -4.52
C ARG A 110 -6.78 -16.84 -4.99
N SER A 111 -7.75 -16.59 -4.12
CA SER A 111 -9.15 -16.44 -4.53
C SER A 111 -9.54 -14.97 -4.64
N PHE A 112 -10.43 -14.68 -5.59
CA PHE A 112 -10.99 -13.33 -5.75
C PHE A 112 -11.55 -12.77 -4.44
N LYS A 113 -12.31 -13.59 -3.69
CA LYS A 113 -12.92 -13.16 -2.42
C LYS A 113 -11.87 -12.74 -1.40
N THR A 114 -10.82 -13.54 -1.22
CA THR A 114 -9.76 -13.24 -0.24
C THR A 114 -8.97 -12.00 -0.64
N MET A 115 -8.71 -11.80 -1.94
CA MET A 115 -8.03 -10.60 -2.45
C MET A 115 -8.90 -9.36 -2.30
N PHE A 116 -10.20 -9.46 -2.59
CA PHE A 116 -11.14 -8.35 -2.39
C PHE A 116 -11.16 -7.88 -0.93
N PHE A 117 -11.38 -8.81 0.01
CA PHE A 117 -11.43 -8.45 1.43
C PHE A 117 -10.07 -7.99 1.97
N MET A 118 -8.97 -8.51 1.46
CA MET A 118 -7.63 -8.07 1.83
C MET A 118 -7.36 -6.65 1.31
N GLY A 119 -7.67 -6.37 0.05
CA GLY A 119 -7.55 -5.02 -0.52
C GLY A 119 -8.40 -4.00 0.23
N LEU A 120 -9.66 -4.38 0.53
CA LEU A 120 -10.57 -3.55 1.33
C LEU A 120 -10.01 -3.28 2.74
N ALA A 121 -9.50 -4.30 3.41
CA ALA A 121 -8.95 -4.16 4.76
C ALA A 121 -7.69 -3.29 4.79
N VAL A 122 -6.78 -3.47 3.81
CA VAL A 122 -5.57 -2.64 3.71
C VAL A 122 -5.93 -1.20 3.38
N SER A 123 -6.83 -0.97 2.40
CA SER A 123 -7.26 0.38 2.05
C SER A 123 -7.95 1.07 3.23
N LEU A 124 -8.86 0.38 3.92
CA LEU A 124 -9.50 0.91 5.12
C LEU A 124 -8.47 1.24 6.22
N GLY A 125 -7.48 0.38 6.41
CA GLY A 125 -6.39 0.64 7.36
C GLY A 125 -5.60 1.89 7.01
N ILE A 126 -5.35 2.14 5.73
CA ILE A 126 -4.70 3.35 5.23
C ILE A 126 -5.56 4.58 5.53
N GLU A 127 -6.85 4.54 5.18
CA GLU A 127 -7.77 5.64 5.45
C GLU A 127 -7.86 5.97 6.94
N LEU A 128 -7.92 4.96 7.81
CA LEU A 128 -7.90 5.16 9.26
C LEU A 128 -6.59 5.80 9.75
N LEU A 129 -5.45 5.45 9.16
CA LEU A 129 -4.17 6.09 9.48
C LEU A 129 -4.12 7.53 8.98
N GLN A 130 -4.77 7.84 7.85
CA GLN A 130 -4.82 9.18 7.26
C GLN A 130 -5.65 10.16 8.09
N ILE A 131 -6.63 9.71 8.87
CA ILE A 131 -7.36 10.55 9.86
C ILE A 131 -6.38 11.24 10.83
N PHE A 132 -5.26 10.59 11.14
CA PHE A 132 -4.23 11.14 12.03
C PHE A 132 -3.17 12.00 11.33
N THR A 133 -3.31 12.26 10.02
CA THR A 133 -2.29 12.95 9.20
C THR A 133 -2.80 14.14 8.40
N PHE A 134 -3.94 14.76 8.76
CA PHE A 134 -4.57 15.86 8.01
C PHE A 134 -4.89 15.54 6.53
N ARG A 135 -5.12 14.30 6.21
CA ARG A 135 -5.65 13.94 4.90
C ARG A 135 -7.13 13.65 5.01
N LEU A 136 -7.87 14.12 4.03
CA LEU A 136 -9.28 13.77 3.87
C LEU A 136 -9.38 12.27 3.62
N THR A 137 -10.14 11.57 4.44
CA THR A 137 -10.52 10.19 4.19
C THR A 137 -11.56 10.16 3.08
N ASP A 138 -11.26 9.47 1.98
CA ASP A 138 -12.10 9.45 0.79
C ASP A 138 -12.56 8.02 0.48
N ILE A 139 -13.88 7.84 0.33
CA ILE A 139 -14.46 6.56 -0.05
C ILE A 139 -14.02 6.12 -1.45
N ASP A 140 -13.67 7.06 -2.33
CA ASP A 140 -13.18 6.75 -3.67
C ASP A 140 -11.79 6.10 -3.63
N ASP A 141 -10.95 6.49 -2.67
CA ASP A 141 -9.65 5.84 -2.46
C ASP A 141 -9.85 4.39 -1.99
N LEU A 142 -10.83 4.13 -1.11
CA LEU A 142 -11.18 2.78 -0.68
C LEU A 142 -11.60 1.89 -1.86
N ILE A 143 -12.45 2.42 -2.74
CA ILE A 143 -12.95 1.70 -3.92
C ILE A 143 -11.82 1.43 -4.92
N THR A 144 -11.04 2.47 -5.25
CA THR A 144 -10.00 2.39 -6.29
C THR A 144 -8.80 1.54 -5.88
N ASN A 145 -8.39 1.62 -4.62
CA ASN A 145 -7.33 0.77 -4.06
C ASN A 145 -7.75 -0.71 -4.03
N THR A 146 -9.00 -0.98 -3.62
CA THR A 146 -9.56 -2.35 -3.64
C THR A 146 -9.65 -2.87 -5.07
N ALA A 147 -10.12 -2.05 -6.02
CA ALA A 147 -10.16 -2.42 -7.43
C ALA A 147 -8.75 -2.73 -7.98
N GLY A 148 -7.76 -1.90 -7.70
CA GLY A 148 -6.37 -2.13 -8.07
C GLY A 148 -5.83 -3.46 -7.53
N THR A 149 -6.12 -3.78 -6.27
CA THR A 149 -5.74 -5.05 -5.63
C THR A 149 -6.39 -6.26 -6.31
N VAL A 150 -7.62 -6.13 -6.76
CA VAL A 150 -8.34 -7.23 -7.43
C VAL A 150 -7.88 -7.43 -8.87
N LEU A 151 -7.46 -6.36 -9.54
CA LEU A 151 -6.96 -6.40 -10.92
C LEU A 151 -5.55 -7.00 -11.04
N GLY A 152 -4.74 -6.95 -9.99
CA GLY A 152 -3.40 -7.53 -9.95
C GLY A 152 -3.41 -9.00 -9.61
#